data_cd978aa78214dbd0ec725d8472a28dd4
#
_entry.id   cd978aa78214dbd0ec725d8472a28dd4
#
_cell.length_a   1.000
_cell.length_b   1.000
_cell.length_c   1.000
_cell.angle_alpha   90.00
_cell.angle_beta   90.00
_cell.angle_gamma   90.00
#
_symmetry.space_group_name_H-M   'P 1'
#
loop_
_entity.id
_entity.type
_entity.pdbx_description
1 polymer ?
#
loop_
_entity_poly.entity_id
_entity_poly.type
_entity_poly.pdbx_seq_one_letter_code
_entity_poly.pdbx_strand_id
1 'polypeptide(L)'
;LRNVGLPLYLPNGAAPNLSLILGGAGAKLEDMAAAYTAFARHGKAGKLRLQPGDPLLERPLMSPGAAWIIRRIMADEAQPLPDGALPRVVPLAWKTGTSYGYRDAWAIGVNARYVIGIWTGRPDGTPVVGQFGFASAVPLLNQVNNILLSRSANLPEDPRPDSVSRGVICWPGGQSLPEGDSNCRRRLATWLLEDSQPPTLLLPEQEGISGIRFPIWLDEQGKRVAADCPQARQEMINVWPLPLEPWLPAAERRAARLPGASTNCPPYGRDAQVPLQLIGVRDGVIIKRLPGATDASLPVQLSGGTGERWWFLNGKPLAERGRNVTLHLTEKG
;
A
#
# COMPACT_ATOMS: atom_id res chain seq x y z
N LEU A 1 -10.62 0.47 17.09
CA LEU A 1 -10.96 1.86 17.42
C LEU A 1 -12.05 1.93 18.49
N ARG A 2 -13.12 1.18 18.39
CA ARG A 2 -14.17 1.12 19.44
C ARG A 2 -13.61 0.79 20.82
N ASN A 3 -12.59 -0.06 20.91
CA ASN A 3 -11.95 -0.46 22.16
C ASN A 3 -11.40 0.74 22.97
N VAL A 4 -10.91 1.75 22.30
CA VAL A 4 -10.35 2.97 22.90
C VAL A 4 -11.35 4.13 22.95
N GLY A 5 -12.62 3.89 22.61
CA GLY A 5 -13.68 4.88 22.66
C GLY A 5 -13.64 5.89 21.51
N LEU A 6 -12.96 5.57 20.39
CA LEU A 6 -12.92 6.41 19.19
C LEU A 6 -14.11 6.07 18.26
N PRO A 7 -15.13 6.92 18.18
CA PRO A 7 -16.21 6.74 17.23
C PRO A 7 -15.75 7.14 15.80
N LEU A 8 -16.14 6.33 14.82
CA LEU A 8 -16.08 6.71 13.42
C LEU A 8 -17.49 6.91 12.90
N TYR A 9 -17.70 7.98 12.17
CA TYR A 9 -18.99 8.37 11.63
C TYR A 9 -19.04 7.96 10.14
N LEU A 10 -19.92 7.04 9.81
CA LEU A 10 -20.17 6.62 8.45
C LEU A 10 -21.39 7.37 7.90
N PRO A 11 -21.44 7.65 6.59
CA PRO A 11 -22.63 8.16 5.95
C PRO A 11 -23.85 7.27 6.26
N ASN A 12 -25.04 7.86 6.34
CA ASN A 12 -26.26 7.13 6.65
C ASN A 12 -26.46 5.93 5.72
N GLY A 13 -26.64 4.74 6.31
CA GLY A 13 -26.82 3.48 5.59
C GLY A 13 -25.55 2.85 5.02
N ALA A 14 -24.39 3.47 5.19
CA ALA A 14 -23.14 2.89 4.70
C ALA A 14 -22.60 1.82 5.66
N ALA A 15 -22.28 0.65 5.11
CA ALA A 15 -21.50 -0.36 5.81
C ALA A 15 -20.01 -0.04 5.76
N PRO A 16 -19.22 -0.44 6.79
CA PRO A 16 -17.78 -0.34 6.74
C PRO A 16 -17.21 -1.07 5.51
N ASN A 17 -16.34 -0.41 4.77
CA ASN A 17 -15.72 -0.96 3.57
C ASN A 17 -14.24 -0.50 3.47
N LEU A 18 -13.54 -0.92 2.43
CA LEU A 18 -12.11 -0.62 2.25
C LEU A 18 -11.79 0.88 2.16
N SER A 19 -12.77 1.74 1.85
CA SER A 19 -12.54 3.19 1.82
C SER A 19 -12.18 3.77 3.19
N LEU A 20 -12.50 3.08 4.29
CA LEU A 20 -12.09 3.48 5.63
C LEU A 20 -10.56 3.68 5.76
N ILE A 21 -9.77 2.85 5.07
CA ILE A 21 -8.30 2.94 5.07
C ILE A 21 -7.84 4.25 4.43
N LEU A 22 -8.63 4.78 3.50
CA LEU A 22 -8.35 6.01 2.77
C LEU A 22 -9.06 7.24 3.38
N GLY A 23 -9.69 7.10 4.56
CA GLY A 23 -10.41 8.19 5.20
C GLY A 23 -11.90 8.28 4.85
N GLY A 24 -12.53 7.17 4.42
CA GLY A 24 -13.96 7.12 4.08
C GLY A 24 -14.91 7.14 5.28
N ALA A 25 -14.50 7.72 6.41
CA ALA A 25 -15.33 7.96 7.58
C ALA A 25 -15.02 9.32 8.19
N GLY A 26 -16.01 9.92 8.83
CA GLY A 26 -15.82 11.12 9.64
C GLY A 26 -15.24 10.78 11.02
N ALA A 27 -14.49 11.71 11.58
CA ALA A 27 -13.99 11.66 12.97
C ALA A 27 -13.89 13.08 13.52
N LYS A 28 -13.97 13.23 14.84
CA LYS A 28 -13.67 14.49 15.49
C LYS A 28 -12.17 14.65 15.70
N LEU A 29 -11.68 15.89 15.64
CA LEU A 29 -10.27 16.20 15.87
C LEU A 29 -9.81 15.75 17.25
N GLU A 30 -10.62 15.96 18.27
CA GLU A 30 -10.34 15.55 19.64
C GLU A 30 -10.21 14.04 19.80
N ASP A 31 -11.06 13.25 19.14
CA ASP A 31 -11.02 11.79 19.18
C ASP A 31 -9.77 11.25 18.44
N MET A 32 -9.44 11.87 17.32
CA MET A 32 -8.22 11.52 16.58
C MET A 32 -6.96 11.85 17.38
N ALA A 33 -6.89 13.02 18.02
CA ALA A 33 -5.78 13.38 18.89
C ALA A 33 -5.67 12.41 20.08
N ALA A 34 -6.79 12.03 20.68
CA ALA A 34 -6.84 11.04 21.76
C ALA A 34 -6.33 9.67 21.30
N ALA A 35 -6.70 9.21 20.09
CA ALA A 35 -6.17 7.96 19.53
C ALA A 35 -4.65 8.00 19.29
N TYR A 36 -4.13 9.14 18.84
CA TYR A 36 -2.70 9.33 18.60
C TYR A 36 -1.86 9.32 19.86
N THR A 37 -2.47 9.48 21.05
CA THR A 37 -1.75 9.28 22.32
C THR A 37 -1.14 7.89 22.43
N ALA A 38 -1.70 6.88 21.73
CA ALA A 38 -1.13 5.54 21.68
C ALA A 38 0.35 5.51 21.23
N PHE A 39 0.76 6.40 20.34
CA PHE A 39 2.13 6.47 19.86
C PHE A 39 3.11 7.03 20.89
N ALA A 40 2.65 7.81 21.87
CA ALA A 40 3.46 8.34 22.97
C ALA A 40 3.31 7.53 24.26
N ARG A 41 2.32 6.63 24.34
CA ARG A 41 1.94 5.89 25.56
C ARG A 41 2.02 4.37 25.36
N HIS A 42 3.04 3.90 24.68
CA HIS A 42 3.31 2.47 24.49
C HIS A 42 2.09 1.68 23.99
N GLY A 43 1.37 2.24 23.02
CA GLY A 43 0.22 1.59 22.39
C GLY A 43 -1.12 1.78 23.11
N LYS A 44 -1.18 2.53 24.20
CA LYS A 44 -2.43 2.80 24.95
C LYS A 44 -3.02 4.15 24.56
N ALA A 45 -4.31 4.16 24.27
CA ALA A 45 -5.11 5.36 24.03
C ALA A 45 -6.38 5.34 24.86
N GLY A 46 -7.00 6.49 25.02
CA GLY A 46 -8.22 6.62 25.81
C GLY A 46 -8.92 7.95 25.55
N LYS A 47 -10.02 8.16 26.27
CA LYS A 47 -10.77 9.40 26.20
C LYS A 47 -9.95 10.60 26.60
N LEU A 48 -10.19 11.72 25.93
CA LEU A 48 -9.68 13.03 26.32
C LEU A 48 -10.18 13.39 27.72
N ARG A 49 -9.28 13.90 28.55
CA ARG A 49 -9.60 14.50 29.85
C ARG A 49 -9.60 16.01 29.67
N LEU A 50 -10.71 16.65 30.03
CA LEU A 50 -10.85 18.09 29.93
C LEU A 50 -10.56 18.78 31.27
N GLN A 51 -10.70 18.05 32.37
CA GLN A 51 -10.44 18.56 33.72
C GLN A 51 -9.41 17.69 34.45
N PRO A 52 -8.60 18.25 35.34
CA PRO A 52 -7.61 17.49 36.10
C PRO A 52 -8.19 16.32 36.91
N GLY A 53 -9.45 16.42 37.33
CA GLY A 53 -10.16 15.39 38.11
C GLY A 53 -10.76 14.28 37.26
N ASP A 54 -10.76 14.39 35.92
CA ASP A 54 -11.33 13.37 35.06
C ASP A 54 -10.52 12.06 35.14
N PRO A 55 -11.19 10.90 35.20
CA PRO A 55 -10.49 9.62 35.27
C PRO A 55 -9.67 9.33 34.03
N LEU A 56 -8.48 8.77 34.23
CA LEU A 56 -7.64 8.28 33.12
C LEU A 56 -8.16 6.91 32.67
N LEU A 57 -8.93 6.90 31.58
CA LEU A 57 -9.49 5.70 31.00
C LEU A 57 -8.67 5.34 29.73
N GLU A 58 -7.72 4.43 29.90
CA GLU A 58 -6.86 3.97 28.81
C GLU A 58 -7.10 2.50 28.50
N ARG A 59 -6.99 2.16 27.21
CA ARG A 59 -7.06 0.79 26.72
C ARG A 59 -6.00 0.57 25.65
N PRO A 60 -5.49 -0.67 25.48
CA PRO A 60 -4.56 -0.98 24.42
C PRO A 60 -5.23 -0.81 23.04
N LEU A 61 -4.59 -0.04 22.19
CA LEU A 61 -4.94 0.11 20.76
C LEU A 61 -4.05 -0.77 19.89
N MET A 62 -2.77 -0.87 20.25
CA MET A 62 -1.76 -1.68 19.57
C MET A 62 -0.69 -2.12 20.57
N SER A 63 0.23 -3.00 20.16
CA SER A 63 1.37 -3.37 21.01
C SER A 63 2.37 -2.20 21.14
N PRO A 64 3.18 -2.15 22.22
CA PRO A 64 4.22 -1.13 22.37
C PRO A 64 5.18 -1.07 21.20
N GLY A 65 5.61 -2.23 20.70
CA GLY A 65 6.51 -2.31 19.54
C GLY A 65 5.89 -1.77 18.26
N ALA A 66 4.62 -2.09 17.99
CA ALA A 66 3.89 -1.55 16.84
C ALA A 66 3.76 -0.03 16.92
N ALA A 67 3.42 0.52 18.09
CA ALA A 67 3.33 1.95 18.32
C ALA A 67 4.66 2.65 18.05
N TRP A 68 5.76 2.08 18.57
CA TRP A 68 7.10 2.61 18.38
C TRP A 68 7.53 2.60 16.90
N ILE A 69 7.32 1.47 16.19
CA ILE A 69 7.68 1.35 14.76
C ILE A 69 6.90 2.36 13.92
N ILE A 70 5.57 2.45 14.10
CA ILE A 70 4.75 3.39 13.32
C ILE A 70 5.17 4.84 13.62
N ARG A 71 5.44 5.17 14.88
CA ARG A 71 5.91 6.50 15.23
C ARG A 71 7.25 6.83 14.56
N ARG A 72 8.19 5.88 14.48
CA ARG A 72 9.46 6.05 13.77
C ARG A 72 9.26 6.27 12.28
N ILE A 73 8.38 5.50 11.65
CA ILE A 73 8.03 5.68 10.23
C ILE A 73 7.46 7.09 9.99
N MET A 74 6.59 7.57 10.89
CA MET A 74 6.01 8.92 10.78
C MET A 74 7.01 10.04 11.12
N ALA A 75 8.05 9.76 11.88
CA ALA A 75 9.08 10.71 12.28
C ALA A 75 10.30 10.70 11.34
N ASP A 76 10.30 9.86 10.30
CA ASP A 76 11.43 9.72 9.40
C ASP A 76 11.88 11.10 8.90
N GLU A 77 13.18 11.34 9.02
CA GLU A 77 13.83 12.59 8.63
C GLU A 77 13.67 12.91 7.13
N ALA A 78 13.31 11.89 6.35
CA ALA A 78 13.00 12.02 4.93
C ALA A 78 11.69 12.75 4.63
N GLN A 79 10.86 13.07 5.61
CA GLN A 79 9.63 13.84 5.36
C GLN A 79 9.97 15.33 5.14
N PRO A 80 9.90 15.83 3.89
CA PRO A 80 10.17 17.23 3.62
C PRO A 80 9.13 18.12 4.32
N LEU A 81 9.53 19.31 4.69
CA LEU A 81 8.59 20.35 5.13
C LEU A 81 8.04 21.08 3.89
N PRO A 82 6.80 21.58 3.95
CA PRO A 82 6.29 22.46 2.90
C PRO A 82 7.13 23.72 2.76
N ASP A 83 7.13 24.33 1.57
CA ASP A 83 7.81 25.60 1.32
C ASP A 83 7.33 26.68 2.30
N GLY A 84 8.27 27.41 2.86
CA GLY A 84 8.01 28.47 3.84
C GLY A 84 7.69 27.98 5.26
N ALA A 85 7.66 26.69 5.51
CA ALA A 85 7.49 26.18 6.87
C ALA A 85 8.75 26.37 7.72
N LEU A 86 8.57 26.72 8.99
CA LEU A 86 9.68 26.85 9.93
C LEU A 86 10.36 25.51 10.14
N PRO A 87 11.70 25.46 10.28
CA PRO A 87 12.43 24.26 10.61
C PRO A 87 11.92 23.62 11.91
N ARG A 88 11.91 22.30 11.96
CA ARG A 88 11.60 21.55 13.19
C ARG A 88 12.77 21.64 14.17
N VAL A 89 12.47 22.08 15.39
CA VAL A 89 13.47 22.15 16.46
C VAL A 89 13.69 20.76 17.07
N VAL A 90 12.64 19.91 17.06
CA VAL A 90 12.65 18.56 17.63
C VAL A 90 11.89 17.62 16.70
N PRO A 91 12.33 16.37 16.54
CA PRO A 91 11.63 15.37 15.75
C PRO A 91 10.16 15.24 16.16
N LEU A 92 9.27 15.33 15.18
CA LEU A 92 7.84 15.18 15.32
C LEU A 92 7.37 14.10 14.35
N ALA A 93 6.78 13.05 14.88
CA ALA A 93 6.10 12.07 14.06
C ALA A 93 4.75 12.64 13.63
N TRP A 94 4.43 12.67 12.35
CA TRP A 94 3.17 13.26 11.90
C TRP A 94 2.59 12.57 10.66
N LYS A 95 1.27 12.70 10.52
CA LYS A 95 0.51 12.23 9.37
C LYS A 95 -0.49 13.26 8.92
N THR A 96 -0.59 13.45 7.62
CA THR A 96 -1.61 14.31 7.01
C THR A 96 -2.81 13.51 6.52
N GLY A 97 -3.93 14.19 6.41
CA GLY A 97 -5.12 13.73 5.72
C GLY A 97 -5.72 14.85 4.88
N THR A 98 -6.32 14.49 3.76
CA THR A 98 -7.10 15.39 2.92
C THR A 98 -8.38 14.67 2.52
N SER A 99 -9.53 15.24 2.84
CA SER A 99 -10.81 14.65 2.44
C SER A 99 -11.05 14.81 0.95
N TYR A 100 -11.92 13.96 0.41
CA TYR A 100 -12.34 14.06 -0.98
C TYR A 100 -12.95 15.44 -1.28
N GLY A 101 -12.48 16.05 -2.36
CA GLY A 101 -12.95 17.37 -2.80
C GLY A 101 -12.39 18.54 -2.01
N TYR A 102 -11.26 18.39 -1.30
CA TYR A 102 -10.56 19.48 -0.58
C TYR A 102 -11.41 20.20 0.48
N ARG A 103 -12.24 19.45 1.21
CA ARG A 103 -13.10 20.01 2.26
C ARG A 103 -12.38 20.13 3.60
N ASP A 104 -11.52 19.14 3.89
CA ASP A 104 -10.78 19.04 5.14
C ASP A 104 -9.31 18.79 4.87
N ALA A 105 -8.46 19.55 5.54
CA ALA A 105 -7.04 19.34 5.56
C ALA A 105 -6.60 19.08 7.02
N TRP A 106 -6.01 17.92 7.27
CA TRP A 106 -5.62 17.42 8.58
C TRP A 106 -4.12 17.28 8.70
N ALA A 107 -3.60 17.56 9.87
CA ALA A 107 -2.28 17.12 10.30
C ALA A 107 -2.32 16.76 11.79
N ILE A 108 -1.90 15.56 12.15
CA ILE A 108 -1.78 15.14 13.54
C ILE A 108 -0.34 14.76 13.77
N GLY A 109 0.28 15.40 14.75
CA GLY A 109 1.66 15.17 15.15
C GLY A 109 1.74 14.63 16.58
N VAL A 110 2.75 13.83 16.82
CA VAL A 110 3.07 13.30 18.15
C VAL A 110 4.56 13.33 18.38
N ASN A 111 4.96 13.87 19.51
CA ASN A 111 6.30 13.71 20.07
C ASN A 111 6.21 12.96 21.41
N ALA A 112 7.29 12.87 22.17
CA ALA A 112 7.28 12.13 23.42
C ALA A 112 6.42 12.77 24.52
N ARG A 113 5.92 13.99 24.34
CA ARG A 113 5.18 14.75 25.36
C ARG A 113 3.81 15.24 24.92
N TYR A 114 3.66 15.57 23.63
CA TYR A 114 2.46 16.21 23.11
C TYR A 114 1.89 15.44 21.92
N VAL A 115 0.57 15.45 21.84
CA VAL A 115 -0.15 15.16 20.61
C VAL A 115 -0.81 16.46 20.16
N ILE A 116 -0.59 16.84 18.92
CA ILE A 116 -1.05 18.09 18.34
C ILE A 116 -1.91 17.76 17.13
N GLY A 117 -3.18 18.15 17.18
CA GLY A 117 -4.09 17.98 16.05
C GLY A 117 -4.39 19.32 15.40
N ILE A 118 -4.25 19.41 14.10
CA ILE A 118 -4.62 20.57 13.27
C ILE A 118 -5.66 20.12 12.25
N TRP A 119 -6.71 20.88 12.19
CA TRP A 119 -7.71 20.81 11.12
C TRP A 119 -7.92 22.19 10.51
N THR A 120 -7.92 22.24 9.21
CA THR A 120 -8.28 23.44 8.46
C THR A 120 -9.35 23.09 7.44
N GLY A 121 -10.38 23.93 7.34
CA GLY A 121 -11.54 23.71 6.48
C GLY A 121 -12.60 24.77 6.72
N ARG A 122 -13.73 24.60 6.06
CA ARG A 122 -14.90 25.45 6.28
C ARG A 122 -15.94 24.69 7.11
N PRO A 123 -16.55 25.32 8.12
CA PRO A 123 -17.57 24.66 8.96
C PRO A 123 -18.78 24.14 8.18
N ASP A 124 -19.12 24.75 7.05
CA ASP A 124 -20.20 24.35 6.15
C ASP A 124 -19.80 23.19 5.21
N GLY A 125 -18.54 22.72 5.26
CA GLY A 125 -18.03 21.65 4.42
C GLY A 125 -17.86 22.03 2.95
N THR A 126 -17.89 23.34 2.59
CA THR A 126 -17.61 23.76 1.21
C THR A 126 -16.14 23.57 0.87
N PRO A 127 -15.81 23.11 -0.35
CA PRO A 127 -14.43 22.90 -0.77
C PRO A 127 -13.58 24.17 -0.76
N VAL A 128 -12.32 24.01 -0.40
CA VAL A 128 -11.29 25.03 -0.62
C VAL A 128 -10.27 24.46 -1.60
N VAL A 129 -10.41 24.81 -2.87
CA VAL A 129 -9.57 24.26 -3.95
C VAL A 129 -8.09 24.51 -3.65
N GLY A 130 -7.27 23.47 -3.76
CA GLY A 130 -5.84 23.52 -3.47
C GLY A 130 -5.48 23.40 -1.98
N GLN A 131 -6.47 23.27 -1.09
CA GLN A 131 -6.23 23.01 0.33
C GLN A 131 -6.01 21.52 0.56
N PHE A 132 -4.82 21.15 1.03
CA PHE A 132 -4.51 19.78 1.44
C PHE A 132 -3.63 19.78 2.69
N GLY A 133 -3.68 18.68 3.44
CA GLY A 133 -3.08 18.57 4.76
C GLY A 133 -1.63 19.03 4.83
N PHE A 134 -0.82 18.64 3.84
CA PHE A 134 0.59 19.00 3.79
C PHE A 134 0.81 20.52 3.68
N ALA A 135 0.11 21.19 2.78
CA ALA A 135 0.32 22.62 2.54
C ALA A 135 -0.35 23.52 3.59
N SER A 136 -1.52 23.11 4.10
CA SER A 136 -2.34 23.99 4.95
C SER A 136 -2.19 23.67 6.44
N ALA A 137 -2.15 22.41 6.82
CA ALA A 137 -2.16 22.01 8.24
C ALA A 137 -0.75 21.78 8.82
N VAL A 138 0.22 21.26 8.02
CA VAL A 138 1.58 20.97 8.52
C VAL A 138 2.34 22.24 8.95
N PRO A 139 2.28 23.38 8.27
CA PRO A 139 2.95 24.59 8.75
C PRO A 139 2.46 25.00 10.15
N LEU A 140 1.16 24.97 10.39
CA LEU A 140 0.57 25.27 11.69
C LEU A 140 0.98 24.25 12.76
N LEU A 141 0.94 22.96 12.40
CA LEU A 141 1.40 21.87 13.28
C LEU A 141 2.83 22.12 13.75
N ASN A 142 3.71 22.48 12.83
CA ASN A 142 5.12 22.73 13.13
C ASN A 142 5.31 23.97 14.03
N GLN A 143 4.57 25.05 13.78
CA GLN A 143 4.61 26.26 14.62
C GLN A 143 4.15 25.94 16.05
N VAL A 144 3.02 25.25 16.21
CA VAL A 144 2.50 24.87 17.53
C VAL A 144 3.50 23.95 18.26
N ASN A 145 4.09 22.98 17.57
CA ASN A 145 5.12 22.12 18.14
C ASN A 145 6.31 22.92 18.66
N ASN A 146 6.83 23.86 17.87
CA ASN A 146 7.97 24.70 18.26
C ASN A 146 7.64 25.59 19.48
N ILE A 147 6.43 26.17 19.54
CA ILE A 147 5.98 26.97 20.69
C ILE A 147 5.87 26.12 21.96
N LEU A 148 5.30 24.91 21.86
CA LEU A 148 5.16 24.02 23.01
C LEU A 148 6.52 23.57 23.53
N LEU A 149 7.46 23.28 22.64
CA LEU A 149 8.78 22.80 23.00
C LEU A 149 9.69 23.91 23.54
N SER A 150 9.53 25.16 23.10
CA SER A 150 10.27 26.30 23.68
C SER A 150 9.97 26.53 25.16
N ARG A 151 8.83 26.01 25.62
CA ARG A 151 8.37 26.07 27.03
C ARG A 151 8.69 24.81 27.84
N SER A 152 9.32 23.82 27.23
CA SER A 152 9.58 22.50 27.85
C SER A 152 11.05 22.18 27.83
N ALA A 153 11.68 22.06 29.00
CA ALA A 153 13.12 21.92 29.12
C ALA A 153 13.68 20.62 28.50
N ASN A 154 12.95 19.48 28.63
CA ASN A 154 13.41 18.19 28.12
C ASN A 154 12.23 17.36 27.64
N LEU A 155 12.41 16.64 26.52
CA LEU A 155 11.48 15.58 26.11
C LEU A 155 11.87 14.26 26.80
N PRO A 156 10.87 13.45 27.22
CA PRO A 156 11.14 12.11 27.71
C PRO A 156 11.86 11.26 26.67
N GLU A 157 12.73 10.36 27.11
CA GLU A 157 13.31 9.35 26.26
C GLU A 157 12.23 8.41 25.71
N ASP A 158 12.49 7.90 24.51
CA ASP A 158 11.65 6.91 23.84
C ASP A 158 12.49 5.67 23.49
N PRO A 159 12.81 4.85 24.49
CA PRO A 159 13.64 3.68 24.26
C PRO A 159 12.92 2.69 23.33
N ARG A 160 13.73 2.01 22.54
CA ARG A 160 13.22 0.93 21.69
C ARG A 160 12.70 -0.22 22.57
N PRO A 161 11.44 -0.67 22.38
CA PRO A 161 10.92 -1.85 23.09
C PRO A 161 11.70 -3.12 22.73
N ASP A 162 11.83 -4.06 23.67
CA ASP A 162 12.50 -5.34 23.47
C ASP A 162 11.84 -6.19 22.35
N SER A 163 10.54 -6.00 22.15
CA SER A 163 9.79 -6.64 21.04
C SER A 163 10.14 -6.10 19.65
N VAL A 164 11.06 -5.13 19.54
CA VAL A 164 11.46 -4.54 18.27
C VAL A 164 12.93 -4.79 18.01
N SER A 165 13.21 -5.46 16.90
CA SER A 165 14.57 -5.72 16.44
C SER A 165 14.85 -5.04 15.08
N ARG A 166 16.12 -4.96 14.69
CA ARG A 166 16.49 -4.60 13.32
C ARG A 166 16.77 -5.84 12.51
N GLY A 167 16.24 -5.88 11.29
CA GLY A 167 16.50 -6.95 10.34
C GLY A 167 16.74 -6.42 8.93
N VAL A 168 17.14 -7.33 8.06
CA VAL A 168 17.30 -7.07 6.63
C VAL A 168 16.34 -7.98 5.87
N ILE A 169 15.52 -7.40 5.04
CA ILE A 169 14.58 -8.10 4.18
C ILE A 169 14.96 -7.96 2.72
N CYS A 170 14.54 -8.92 1.92
CA CYS A 170 14.67 -8.88 0.48
C CYS A 170 13.44 -8.26 -0.15
N TRP A 171 13.62 -7.21 -0.93
CA TRP A 171 12.53 -6.58 -1.66
C TRP A 171 12.40 -7.18 -3.07
N PRO A 172 11.18 -7.47 -3.58
CA PRO A 172 9.86 -7.18 -2.99
C PRO A 172 9.30 -8.27 -2.06
N GLY A 173 9.96 -9.40 -1.91
CA GLY A 173 9.42 -10.58 -1.23
C GLY A 173 9.21 -10.44 0.29
N GLY A 174 9.90 -9.50 0.95
CA GLY A 174 9.82 -9.32 2.41
C GLY A 174 10.55 -10.40 3.23
N GLN A 175 11.14 -11.39 2.60
CA GLN A 175 11.82 -12.51 3.26
C GLN A 175 13.24 -12.11 3.69
N SER A 176 13.75 -12.72 4.76
CA SER A 176 15.17 -12.71 5.09
C SER A 176 15.85 -13.87 4.36
N LEU A 177 16.78 -13.53 3.47
CA LEU A 177 17.58 -14.53 2.74
C LEU A 177 19.05 -14.35 3.14
N PRO A 178 19.87 -15.44 3.08
CA PRO A 178 21.29 -15.38 3.36
C PRO A 178 22.01 -14.28 2.56
N GLU A 179 23.12 -13.82 3.05
CA GLU A 179 23.95 -12.87 2.33
C GLU A 179 24.52 -13.54 1.07
N GLY A 180 24.44 -12.85 -0.06
CA GLY A 180 24.88 -13.41 -1.35
C GLY A 180 23.83 -14.26 -2.08
N ASP A 181 22.64 -14.50 -1.51
CA ASP A 181 21.57 -15.19 -2.22
C ASP A 181 21.16 -14.39 -3.47
N SER A 182 21.28 -14.99 -4.66
CA SER A 182 21.00 -14.38 -5.95
C SER A 182 19.54 -13.94 -6.09
N ASN A 183 18.62 -14.52 -5.32
CA ASN A 183 17.21 -14.19 -5.29
C ASN A 183 16.92 -12.90 -4.51
N CYS A 184 17.91 -12.38 -3.77
CA CYS A 184 17.81 -11.13 -3.01
C CYS A 184 18.48 -9.99 -3.77
N ARG A 185 17.79 -9.43 -4.76
CA ARG A 185 18.37 -8.33 -5.57
C ARG A 185 18.46 -6.99 -4.85
N ARG A 186 17.56 -6.72 -3.92
CA ARG A 186 17.54 -5.49 -3.12
C ARG A 186 17.31 -5.81 -1.66
N ARG A 187 18.30 -5.49 -0.83
CA ARG A 187 18.21 -5.61 0.62
C ARG A 187 17.75 -4.28 1.21
N LEU A 188 16.80 -4.34 2.13
CA LEU A 188 16.31 -3.19 2.87
C LEU A 188 16.44 -3.47 4.35
N ALA A 189 17.12 -2.57 5.07
CA ALA A 189 17.09 -2.57 6.53
C ALA A 189 15.70 -2.12 7.00
N THR A 190 15.11 -2.84 7.93
CA THR A 190 13.79 -2.56 8.46
C THR A 190 13.68 -2.86 9.95
N TRP A 191 12.61 -2.40 10.58
CA TRP A 191 12.25 -2.80 11.92
C TRP A 191 11.33 -4.01 11.87
N LEU A 192 11.59 -5.01 12.70
CA LEU A 192 10.82 -6.22 12.87
C LEU A 192 10.12 -6.18 14.22
N LEU A 193 8.85 -6.56 14.25
CA LEU A 193 8.07 -6.73 15.46
C LEU A 193 8.09 -8.20 15.85
N GLU A 194 8.58 -8.51 17.07
CA GLU A 194 8.68 -9.89 17.58
C GLU A 194 9.44 -10.81 16.60
N ASP A 195 10.49 -10.27 15.96
CA ASP A 195 11.27 -10.92 14.91
C ASP A 195 10.45 -11.47 13.74
N SER A 196 9.16 -11.12 13.67
CA SER A 196 8.30 -11.55 12.59
C SER A 196 8.62 -10.79 11.31
N GLN A 197 8.74 -11.55 10.23
CA GLN A 197 8.87 -11.02 8.88
C GLN A 197 7.50 -11.17 8.20
N PRO A 198 6.67 -10.11 8.22
CA PRO A 198 5.39 -10.20 7.56
C PRO A 198 5.62 -10.44 6.07
N PRO A 199 4.93 -11.42 5.46
CA PRO A 199 4.99 -11.59 4.03
C PRO A 199 4.44 -10.33 3.38
N THR A 200 5.31 -9.58 2.73
CA THR A 200 4.90 -8.37 1.99
C THR A 200 4.01 -8.75 0.82
N LEU A 201 4.10 -9.98 0.37
CA LEU A 201 3.37 -10.56 -0.75
C LEU A 201 3.07 -12.04 -0.42
N LEU A 202 2.04 -12.60 -1.01
CA LEU A 202 1.51 -13.93 -0.73
C LEU A 202 2.57 -15.04 -0.66
N LEU A 203 2.33 -15.97 0.28
CA LEU A 203 3.22 -17.05 0.64
C LEU A 203 3.58 -18.01 -0.51
N PRO A 204 4.71 -18.76 -0.39
CA PRO A 204 5.23 -19.69 -1.40
C PRO A 204 4.27 -20.80 -1.85
N GLU A 205 3.24 -21.09 -1.07
CA GLU A 205 2.24 -22.13 -1.37
C GLU A 205 1.32 -21.80 -2.56
N GLN A 206 1.40 -20.55 -3.04
CA GLN A 206 0.77 -20.12 -4.28
C GLN A 206 1.80 -20.03 -5.41
N GLU A 207 2.62 -21.04 -5.55
CA GLU A 207 3.56 -21.17 -6.64
C GLU A 207 2.83 -21.24 -7.97
N GLY A 208 2.93 -20.19 -8.74
CA GLY A 208 2.35 -20.06 -10.05
C GLY A 208 2.85 -18.81 -10.75
N ILE A 209 2.44 -18.64 -11.99
CA ILE A 209 2.84 -17.51 -12.83
C ILE A 209 2.53 -16.14 -12.18
N SER A 210 1.58 -16.10 -11.26
CA SER A 210 1.20 -14.93 -10.46
C SER A 210 1.93 -14.80 -9.13
N GLY A 211 2.79 -15.78 -8.77
CA GLY A 211 3.59 -15.76 -7.52
C GLY A 211 4.74 -14.78 -7.59
N ILE A 212 5.28 -14.44 -6.42
CA ILE A 212 6.46 -13.56 -6.28
C ILE A 212 7.73 -14.28 -6.65
N ARG A 213 7.80 -15.54 -6.30
CA ARG A 213 8.95 -16.41 -6.48
C ARG A 213 8.52 -17.59 -7.33
N PHE A 214 9.15 -17.77 -8.48
CA PHE A 214 8.91 -18.93 -9.35
C PHE A 214 10.20 -19.37 -10.03
N PRO A 215 10.29 -20.67 -10.40
CA PRO A 215 11.45 -21.21 -11.06
C PRO A 215 11.53 -20.73 -12.51
N ILE A 216 12.73 -20.42 -12.95
CA ILE A 216 13.10 -20.27 -14.35
C ILE A 216 14.27 -21.19 -14.67
N TRP A 217 14.43 -21.58 -15.92
CA TRP A 217 15.56 -22.36 -16.38
C TRP A 217 16.43 -21.50 -17.28
N LEU A 218 17.72 -21.57 -17.06
CA LEU A 218 18.72 -20.78 -17.76
C LEU A 218 19.73 -21.70 -18.45
N ASP A 219 20.16 -21.31 -19.64
CA ASP A 219 21.33 -21.90 -20.30
C ASP A 219 22.65 -21.37 -19.70
N GLU A 220 23.78 -21.83 -20.22
CA GLU A 220 25.11 -21.39 -19.79
C GLU A 220 25.36 -19.88 -20.01
N GLN A 221 24.65 -19.28 -20.96
CA GLN A 221 24.70 -17.85 -21.29
C GLN A 221 23.74 -17.01 -20.42
N GLY A 222 23.02 -17.63 -19.47
CA GLY A 222 22.05 -16.97 -18.60
C GLY A 222 20.75 -16.57 -19.30
N LYS A 223 20.45 -17.12 -20.46
CA LYS A 223 19.16 -16.92 -21.16
C LYS A 223 18.14 -17.95 -20.70
N ARG A 224 16.87 -17.57 -20.66
CA ARG A 224 15.79 -18.49 -20.27
C ARG A 224 15.57 -19.56 -21.35
N VAL A 225 15.45 -20.79 -20.89
CA VAL A 225 15.21 -21.96 -21.69
C VAL A 225 14.03 -22.77 -21.16
N ALA A 226 13.56 -23.74 -21.91
CA ALA A 226 12.57 -24.71 -21.43
C ALA A 226 13.19 -25.62 -20.35
N ALA A 227 12.35 -26.17 -19.46
CA ALA A 227 12.79 -27.00 -18.35
C ALA A 227 13.48 -28.31 -18.80
N ASP A 228 13.10 -28.82 -19.96
CA ASP A 228 13.63 -30.03 -20.60
C ASP A 228 14.84 -29.76 -21.51
N CYS A 229 15.29 -28.53 -21.57
CA CYS A 229 16.45 -28.16 -22.35
C CYS A 229 17.74 -28.82 -21.81
N PRO A 230 18.61 -29.41 -22.64
CA PRO A 230 19.89 -29.95 -22.19
C PRO A 230 20.70 -28.90 -21.44
N GLN A 231 21.26 -29.27 -20.27
CA GLN A 231 22.07 -28.40 -19.40
C GLN A 231 21.31 -27.20 -18.79
N ALA A 232 19.97 -27.21 -18.81
CA ALA A 232 19.18 -26.18 -18.18
C ALA A 232 19.41 -26.18 -16.66
N ARG A 233 19.78 -25.03 -16.11
CA ARG A 233 19.93 -24.79 -14.67
C ARG A 233 18.70 -24.08 -14.14
N GLN A 234 18.08 -24.66 -13.14
CA GLN A 234 16.94 -24.02 -12.46
C GLN A 234 17.43 -22.89 -11.55
N GLU A 235 16.79 -21.75 -11.67
CA GLU A 235 16.99 -20.58 -10.80
C GLU A 235 15.64 -20.05 -10.33
N MET A 236 15.56 -19.64 -9.05
CA MET A 236 14.34 -19.02 -8.51
C MET A 236 14.42 -17.50 -8.69
N ILE A 237 13.41 -16.90 -9.29
CA ILE A 237 13.34 -15.45 -9.47
C ILE A 237 12.17 -14.84 -8.71
N ASN A 238 12.40 -13.64 -8.17
CA ASN A 238 11.37 -12.84 -7.51
C ASN A 238 10.83 -11.78 -8.46
N VAL A 239 9.51 -11.76 -8.64
CA VAL A 239 8.80 -10.76 -9.43
C VAL A 239 7.52 -10.34 -8.69
N TRP A 240 6.99 -9.20 -9.06
CA TRP A 240 5.72 -8.75 -8.54
C TRP A 240 4.56 -9.62 -9.04
N PRO A 241 3.45 -9.75 -8.27
CA PRO A 241 2.23 -10.40 -8.75
C PRO A 241 1.71 -9.77 -10.04
N LEU A 242 1.22 -10.60 -10.96
CA LEU A 242 0.69 -10.14 -12.25
C LEU A 242 -0.35 -9.02 -12.15
N PRO A 243 -1.31 -9.02 -11.20
CA PRO A 243 -2.27 -7.95 -11.08
C PRO A 243 -1.67 -6.56 -10.82
N LEU A 244 -0.45 -6.50 -10.29
CA LEU A 244 0.26 -5.24 -10.04
C LEU A 244 1.08 -4.76 -11.23
N GLU A 245 1.32 -5.64 -12.22
CA GLU A 245 2.19 -5.36 -13.37
C GLU A 245 1.88 -4.03 -14.10
N PRO A 246 0.59 -3.68 -14.36
CA PRO A 246 0.25 -2.44 -15.05
C PRO A 246 0.66 -1.17 -14.27
N TRP A 247 0.74 -1.25 -12.95
CA TRP A 247 1.01 -0.13 -12.04
C TRP A 247 2.50 0.04 -11.73
N LEU A 248 3.34 -0.93 -12.15
CA LEU A 248 4.76 -0.90 -11.86
C LEU A 248 5.53 0.00 -12.84
N PRO A 249 6.59 0.69 -12.36
CA PRO A 249 7.57 1.30 -13.24
C PRO A 249 8.13 0.27 -14.23
N ALA A 250 8.48 0.69 -15.44
CA ALA A 250 8.95 -0.21 -16.50
C ALA A 250 10.12 -1.11 -16.06
N ALA A 251 11.05 -0.59 -15.25
CA ALA A 251 12.21 -1.34 -14.74
C ALA A 251 11.83 -2.45 -13.74
N GLU A 252 10.65 -2.38 -13.12
CA GLU A 252 10.15 -3.35 -12.16
C GLU A 252 9.26 -4.42 -12.77
N ARG A 253 8.84 -4.23 -14.02
CA ARG A 253 7.97 -5.16 -14.74
C ARG A 253 8.72 -6.44 -15.09
N ARG A 254 7.97 -7.54 -15.22
CA ARG A 254 8.52 -8.86 -15.55
C ARG A 254 9.38 -8.83 -16.83
N ALA A 255 8.94 -8.11 -17.85
CA ALA A 255 9.68 -7.98 -19.10
C ALA A 255 11.11 -7.42 -18.92
N ALA A 256 11.30 -6.51 -17.98
CA ALA A 256 12.62 -5.95 -17.66
C ALA A 256 13.41 -6.79 -16.66
N ARG A 257 12.72 -7.60 -15.84
CA ARG A 257 13.35 -8.40 -14.79
C ARG A 257 13.75 -9.81 -15.21
N LEU A 258 13.01 -10.39 -16.14
CA LEU A 258 13.32 -11.73 -16.65
C LEU A 258 14.49 -11.67 -17.64
N PRO A 259 15.47 -12.59 -17.54
CA PRO A 259 16.48 -12.74 -18.57
C PRO A 259 15.84 -12.98 -19.95
N GLY A 260 16.50 -12.57 -21.01
CA GLY A 260 16.04 -12.82 -22.38
C GLY A 260 15.84 -14.31 -22.66
N ALA A 261 14.92 -14.67 -23.54
CA ALA A 261 14.71 -16.04 -23.95
C ALA A 261 15.82 -16.50 -24.92
N SER A 262 16.26 -17.75 -24.79
CA SER A 262 17.15 -18.40 -25.72
C SER A 262 16.40 -18.69 -27.03
N THR A 263 17.07 -18.47 -28.18
CA THR A 263 16.51 -18.79 -29.50
C THR A 263 16.59 -20.27 -29.85
N ASN A 264 17.54 -20.98 -29.25
CA ASN A 264 17.76 -22.40 -29.55
C ASN A 264 16.82 -23.33 -28.79
N CYS A 265 16.44 -22.95 -27.59
CA CYS A 265 15.58 -23.73 -26.72
C CYS A 265 14.64 -22.77 -25.90
N PRO A 266 13.68 -22.16 -26.58
CA PRO A 266 12.85 -21.14 -25.96
C PRO A 266 11.98 -21.70 -24.81
N PRO A 267 11.76 -20.94 -23.72
CA PRO A 267 11.16 -21.44 -22.48
C PRO A 267 9.69 -21.91 -22.61
N TYR A 268 9.03 -21.62 -23.71
CA TYR A 268 7.61 -21.95 -23.93
C TYR A 268 7.30 -22.59 -25.28
N GLY A 269 8.25 -23.22 -25.95
CA GLY A 269 8.07 -23.74 -27.30
C GLY A 269 7.94 -22.66 -28.37
N ARG A 270 7.86 -23.07 -29.63
CA ARG A 270 7.85 -22.14 -30.79
C ARG A 270 6.60 -21.23 -30.82
N ASP A 271 5.48 -21.65 -30.22
CA ASP A 271 4.23 -20.89 -30.25
C ASP A 271 4.19 -19.72 -29.23
N ALA A 272 5.12 -19.66 -28.28
CA ALA A 272 5.20 -18.62 -27.28
C ALA A 272 5.79 -17.29 -27.77
N GLN A 273 6.26 -17.24 -29.00
CA GLN A 273 6.81 -16.02 -29.61
C GLN A 273 5.72 -15.04 -30.05
N VAL A 274 4.47 -15.48 -30.16
CA VAL A 274 3.35 -14.61 -30.51
C VAL A 274 2.75 -14.02 -29.23
N PRO A 275 2.87 -12.71 -29.01
CA PRO A 275 2.27 -12.08 -27.83
C PRO A 275 0.76 -12.31 -27.81
N LEU A 276 0.22 -12.48 -26.60
CA LEU A 276 -1.21 -12.59 -26.43
C LEU A 276 -1.87 -11.27 -26.87
N GLN A 277 -2.78 -11.37 -27.83
CA GLN A 277 -3.53 -10.24 -28.38
C GLN A 277 -5.03 -10.49 -28.27
N LEU A 278 -5.75 -9.46 -27.88
CA LEU A 278 -7.21 -9.45 -27.90
C LEU A 278 -7.67 -8.92 -29.25
N ILE A 279 -8.45 -9.73 -29.99
CA ILE A 279 -9.05 -9.39 -31.27
C ILE A 279 -10.53 -9.13 -31.05
N GLY A 280 -11.08 -8.12 -31.73
CA GLY A 280 -12.51 -7.75 -31.63
C GLY A 280 -12.78 -6.53 -30.75
N VAL A 281 -11.79 -6.12 -29.96
CA VAL A 281 -11.89 -4.89 -29.13
C VAL A 281 -10.53 -4.19 -29.09
N ARG A 282 -10.54 -2.87 -29.02
CA ARG A 282 -9.34 -2.04 -28.83
C ARG A 282 -9.42 -1.35 -27.48
N ASP A 283 -8.26 -1.07 -26.90
CA ASP A 283 -8.20 -0.30 -25.66
C ASP A 283 -8.86 1.08 -25.83
N GLY A 284 -9.64 1.49 -24.82
CA GLY A 284 -10.37 2.75 -24.83
C GLY A 284 -11.61 2.80 -25.73
N VAL A 285 -12.02 1.68 -26.36
CA VAL A 285 -13.26 1.67 -27.16
C VAL A 285 -14.49 1.83 -26.30
N ILE A 286 -15.40 2.71 -26.71
CA ILE A 286 -16.71 2.88 -26.06
C ILE A 286 -17.76 2.11 -26.86
N ILE A 287 -18.37 1.11 -26.23
CA ILE A 287 -19.43 0.30 -26.83
C ILE A 287 -20.78 0.90 -26.43
N LYS A 288 -21.54 1.37 -27.41
CA LYS A 288 -22.87 1.93 -27.19
C LYS A 288 -23.93 0.85 -27.44
N ARG A 289 -24.86 0.69 -26.51
CA ARG A 289 -26.04 -0.16 -26.73
C ARG A 289 -27.01 0.52 -27.69
N LEU A 290 -27.65 -0.29 -28.50
CA LEU A 290 -28.78 0.20 -29.33
C LEU A 290 -29.95 0.60 -28.45
N PRO A 291 -30.74 1.63 -28.83
CA PRO A 291 -31.96 2.00 -28.12
C PRO A 291 -32.91 0.80 -27.99
N GLY A 292 -33.33 0.50 -26.76
CA GLY A 292 -34.23 -0.62 -26.47
C GLY A 292 -33.55 -1.98 -26.23
N ALA A 293 -32.25 -2.11 -26.44
CA ALA A 293 -31.53 -3.34 -26.12
C ALA A 293 -31.23 -3.45 -24.61
N THR A 294 -31.42 -4.63 -24.04
CA THR A 294 -31.15 -4.90 -22.61
C THR A 294 -29.68 -5.22 -22.36
N ASP A 295 -28.98 -5.72 -23.38
CA ASP A 295 -27.55 -6.05 -23.33
C ASP A 295 -26.83 -5.64 -24.62
N ALA A 296 -25.53 -5.67 -24.61
CA ALA A 296 -24.69 -5.62 -25.81
C ALA A 296 -23.77 -6.84 -25.80
N SER A 297 -23.81 -7.61 -26.87
CA SER A 297 -22.95 -8.79 -27.05
C SER A 297 -21.72 -8.41 -27.84
N LEU A 298 -20.54 -8.69 -27.30
CA LEU A 298 -19.26 -8.41 -27.93
C LEU A 298 -18.47 -9.71 -28.09
N PRO A 299 -18.36 -10.25 -29.33
CA PRO A 299 -17.48 -11.37 -29.56
C PRO A 299 -16.02 -10.91 -29.53
N VAL A 300 -15.20 -11.57 -28.73
CA VAL A 300 -13.77 -11.32 -28.60
C VAL A 300 -13.01 -12.61 -28.81
N GLN A 301 -11.82 -12.49 -29.39
CA GLN A 301 -10.95 -13.63 -29.66
C GLN A 301 -9.55 -13.36 -29.12
N LEU A 302 -8.89 -14.41 -28.60
CA LEU A 302 -7.48 -14.39 -28.25
C LEU A 302 -6.62 -14.97 -29.37
N SER A 303 -5.60 -14.24 -29.76
CA SER A 303 -4.52 -14.69 -30.64
C SER A 303 -3.22 -14.74 -29.86
N GLY A 304 -2.34 -15.67 -30.19
CA GLY A 304 -1.08 -15.87 -29.50
C GLY A 304 -1.22 -16.45 -28.10
N GLY A 305 -0.13 -16.39 -27.33
CA GLY A 305 -0.03 -16.95 -25.99
C GLY A 305 -0.17 -18.46 -25.92
N THR A 306 0.36 -19.06 -24.87
CA THR A 306 0.27 -20.50 -24.56
C THR A 306 -0.22 -20.70 -23.12
N GLY A 307 -0.74 -21.89 -22.80
CA GLY A 307 -1.22 -22.24 -21.47
C GLY A 307 -2.72 -22.00 -21.26
N GLU A 308 -3.15 -22.22 -20.01
CA GLU A 308 -4.54 -22.01 -19.63
C GLU A 308 -4.94 -20.55 -19.72
N ARG A 309 -6.19 -20.30 -20.08
CA ARG A 309 -6.75 -18.96 -20.28
C ARG A 309 -7.87 -18.72 -19.32
N TRP A 310 -7.85 -17.53 -18.74
CA TRP A 310 -8.88 -17.08 -17.82
C TRP A 310 -9.40 -15.72 -18.29
N TRP A 311 -10.69 -15.63 -18.42
CA TRP A 311 -11.36 -14.40 -18.80
C TRP A 311 -11.95 -13.72 -17.56
N PHE A 312 -11.81 -12.42 -17.52
CA PHE A 312 -12.40 -11.59 -16.46
C PHE A 312 -13.15 -10.42 -17.09
N LEU A 313 -14.35 -10.18 -16.64
CA LEU A 313 -15.15 -9.01 -16.98
C LEU A 313 -15.42 -8.22 -15.70
N ASN A 314 -15.01 -6.96 -15.64
CA ASN A 314 -15.13 -6.11 -14.44
C ASN A 314 -14.59 -6.78 -13.16
N GLY A 315 -13.47 -7.49 -13.28
CA GLY A 315 -12.84 -8.22 -12.16
C GLY A 315 -13.52 -9.53 -11.77
N LYS A 316 -14.60 -9.93 -12.40
CA LYS A 316 -15.29 -11.21 -12.17
C LYS A 316 -14.83 -12.26 -13.17
N PRO A 317 -14.47 -13.48 -12.74
CA PRO A 317 -14.08 -14.55 -13.65
C PRO A 317 -15.28 -15.02 -14.46
N LEU A 318 -15.05 -15.28 -15.76
CA LEU A 318 -16.03 -15.91 -16.64
C LEU A 318 -15.83 -17.43 -16.63
N ALA A 319 -16.88 -18.18 -16.96
CA ALA A 319 -16.84 -19.64 -17.04
C ALA A 319 -16.06 -20.15 -18.25
N GLU A 320 -16.03 -19.35 -19.32
CA GLU A 320 -15.36 -19.67 -20.57
C GLU A 320 -13.84 -19.72 -20.41
N ARG A 321 -13.21 -20.71 -21.04
CA ARG A 321 -11.75 -20.94 -21.04
C ARG A 321 -11.14 -20.94 -22.44
N GLY A 322 -11.96 -20.86 -23.47
CA GLY A 322 -11.55 -20.94 -24.86
C GLY A 322 -10.83 -19.69 -25.38
N ARG A 323 -10.39 -19.78 -26.65
CA ARG A 323 -9.83 -18.62 -27.37
C ARG A 323 -10.89 -17.60 -27.78
N ASN A 324 -12.15 -18.02 -27.90
CA ASN A 324 -13.27 -17.18 -28.30
C ASN A 324 -14.24 -17.08 -27.12
N VAL A 325 -14.69 -15.89 -26.85
CA VAL A 325 -15.70 -15.62 -25.82
C VAL A 325 -16.64 -14.53 -26.32
N THR A 326 -17.90 -14.61 -25.97
CA THR A 326 -18.85 -13.52 -26.18
C THR A 326 -19.12 -12.85 -24.85
N LEU A 327 -18.70 -11.60 -24.72
CA LEU A 327 -18.95 -10.79 -23.54
C LEU A 327 -20.37 -10.22 -23.62
N HIS A 328 -21.15 -10.42 -22.57
CA HIS A 328 -22.49 -9.84 -22.42
C HIS A 328 -22.38 -8.63 -21.47
N LEU A 329 -22.54 -7.44 -22.04
CA LEU A 329 -22.38 -6.17 -21.34
C LEU A 329 -23.76 -5.68 -20.90
N THR A 330 -24.17 -6.04 -19.70
CA THR A 330 -25.48 -5.70 -19.11
C THR A 330 -25.46 -4.40 -18.31
N GLU A 331 -24.32 -4.03 -17.77
CA GLU A 331 -24.10 -2.85 -16.92
C GLU A 331 -23.49 -1.70 -17.73
N LYS A 332 -23.74 -0.47 -17.30
CA LYS A 332 -23.00 0.70 -17.77
C LYS A 332 -21.63 0.69 -17.09
N GLY A 333 -20.56 0.71 -17.88
CA GLY A 333 -19.19 0.86 -17.42
C GLY A 333 -18.84 2.32 -17.13
#